data_7e7025dc9dccee193eb0dd3a65dc8a22
#
_entry.id   7e7025dc9dccee193eb0dd3a65dc8a22
#
_cell.length_a   1.000
_cell.length_b   1.000
_cell.length_c   1.000
_cell.angle_alpha   90.00
_cell.angle_beta   90.00
_cell.angle_gamma   90.00
#
_symmetry.space_group_name_H-M   'P 1'
#
loop_
_entity.id
_entity.type
_entity.pdbx_description
1 polymer ?
#
loop_
_entity_poly.entity_id
_entity_poly.type
_entity_poly.pdbx_seq_one_letter_code
_entity_poly.pdbx_strand_id
1 'polypeptide(L)'
;MTFVVRPFRPDADLVALVDLVNTAEAAEGREPSLTVERLESLLAVPGLYRWVAVAPDEPARLAGYGVVFHQMPQRCYGDVRVHPGLRRRGVGRRLIDPMAQKAADLGARYLTIDVDAANQDALRFLLSQGFRFRGDVWALVAPPAVALPQPAWPGGYSVATYADSPDLSGYVGLCNRTFGDMWGHWENFPGAMDEARVIEILEQFSPAGIFIVRDSAGNAVAQCRAKAAADDTSPHILDQPGVIPAAREAGLHRPLALTAAHWLLAQGARPIRLESWGDSAATIAVYEALGFERVEHEVSYARELGD
;
A
#
# COMPACT_ATOMS: atom_id res chain seq x y z
N MET A 1 -13.20 -33.74 1.49
CA MET A 1 -12.04 -33.53 0.60
C MET A 1 -10.96 -32.80 1.43
N THR A 2 -9.76 -33.37 1.54
CA THR A 2 -8.69 -32.81 2.38
C THR A 2 -7.66 -32.18 1.46
N PHE A 3 -7.49 -30.85 1.52
CA PHE A 3 -6.49 -30.14 0.74
C PHE A 3 -5.11 -30.26 1.41
N VAL A 4 -4.07 -30.38 0.60
CA VAL A 4 -2.68 -30.35 1.03
C VAL A 4 -2.08 -29.00 0.70
N VAL A 5 -1.49 -28.33 1.71
CA VAL A 5 -0.73 -27.08 1.51
C VAL A 5 0.75 -27.40 1.47
N ARG A 6 1.43 -26.85 0.48
CA ARG A 6 2.86 -27.03 0.27
C ARG A 6 3.49 -25.76 -0.30
N PRO A 7 4.81 -25.61 -0.20
CA PRO A 7 5.52 -24.55 -0.91
C PRO A 7 5.22 -24.54 -2.42
N PHE A 8 5.13 -23.35 -2.99
CA PHE A 8 5.02 -23.15 -4.43
C PHE A 8 6.27 -23.66 -5.16
N ARG A 9 6.10 -24.28 -6.29
CA ARG A 9 7.15 -24.82 -7.16
C ARG A 9 7.05 -24.18 -8.54
N PRO A 10 7.97 -23.28 -8.93
CA PRO A 10 7.89 -22.60 -10.21
C PRO A 10 7.70 -23.54 -11.41
N ASP A 11 8.50 -24.60 -11.45
CA ASP A 11 8.49 -25.57 -12.57
C ASP A 11 7.16 -26.34 -12.75
N ALA A 12 6.34 -26.42 -11.69
CA ALA A 12 5.13 -27.22 -11.68
C ALA A 12 3.85 -26.39 -11.54
N ASP A 13 3.91 -25.22 -10.89
CA ASP A 13 2.72 -24.52 -10.44
C ASP A 13 2.48 -23.21 -11.20
N LEU A 14 3.45 -22.73 -12.00
CA LEU A 14 3.44 -21.40 -12.59
C LEU A 14 2.16 -21.11 -13.40
N VAL A 15 1.86 -21.95 -14.39
CA VAL A 15 0.70 -21.78 -15.27
C VAL A 15 -0.60 -21.92 -14.48
N ALA A 16 -0.67 -22.92 -13.58
CA ALA A 16 -1.85 -23.15 -12.75
C ALA A 16 -2.09 -22.00 -11.75
N LEU A 17 -1.04 -21.30 -11.31
CA LEU A 17 -1.19 -20.12 -10.47
C LEU A 17 -1.74 -18.92 -11.25
N VAL A 18 -1.27 -18.68 -12.45
CA VAL A 18 -1.83 -17.64 -13.34
C VAL A 18 -3.32 -17.89 -13.58
N ASP A 19 -3.71 -19.12 -13.90
CA ASP A 19 -5.11 -19.51 -14.08
C ASP A 19 -5.94 -19.29 -12.81
N LEU A 20 -5.44 -19.71 -11.65
CA LEU A 20 -6.12 -19.53 -10.37
C LEU A 20 -6.36 -18.04 -10.05
N VAL A 21 -5.34 -17.20 -10.20
CA VAL A 21 -5.44 -15.77 -9.86
C VAL A 21 -6.44 -15.08 -10.78
N ASN A 22 -6.28 -15.26 -12.09
CA ASN A 22 -7.17 -14.68 -13.09
C ASN A 22 -8.63 -15.17 -12.95
N THR A 23 -8.83 -16.46 -12.63
CA THR A 23 -10.17 -16.98 -12.34
C THR A 23 -10.78 -16.35 -11.08
N ALA A 24 -9.96 -16.11 -10.05
CA ALA A 24 -10.43 -15.46 -8.83
C ALA A 24 -10.78 -13.99 -9.06
N GLU A 25 -9.97 -13.26 -9.83
CA GLU A 25 -10.21 -11.85 -10.22
C GLU A 25 -11.47 -11.71 -11.05
N ALA A 26 -11.65 -12.56 -12.09
CA ALA A 26 -12.85 -12.55 -12.92
C ALA A 26 -14.13 -12.83 -12.10
N ALA A 27 -14.07 -13.74 -11.11
CA ALA A 27 -15.20 -14.00 -10.23
C ALA A 27 -15.54 -12.85 -9.28
N GLU A 28 -14.62 -11.88 -9.11
CA GLU A 28 -14.79 -10.65 -8.35
C GLU A 28 -15.09 -9.44 -9.25
N GLY A 29 -15.33 -9.68 -10.54
CA GLY A 29 -15.65 -8.63 -11.52
C GLY A 29 -14.45 -7.77 -11.92
N ARG A 30 -13.23 -8.25 -11.66
CA ARG A 30 -11.98 -7.59 -12.06
C ARG A 30 -11.45 -8.19 -13.36
N GLU A 31 -10.78 -7.37 -14.16
CA GLU A 31 -10.09 -7.86 -15.36
C GLU A 31 -8.88 -8.73 -14.97
N PRO A 32 -8.70 -9.88 -15.62
CA PRO A 32 -7.52 -10.72 -15.42
C PRO A 32 -6.23 -9.95 -15.67
N SER A 33 -5.33 -9.89 -14.68
CA SER A 33 -4.16 -9.02 -14.70
C SER A 33 -2.82 -9.77 -14.69
N LEU A 34 -2.83 -11.06 -14.32
CA LEU A 34 -1.60 -11.83 -14.16
C LEU A 34 -1.24 -12.60 -15.45
N THR A 35 -0.01 -12.40 -15.94
CA THR A 35 0.59 -13.20 -17.00
C THR A 35 1.73 -14.06 -16.45
N VAL A 36 2.16 -15.04 -17.24
CA VAL A 36 3.32 -15.89 -16.88
C VAL A 36 4.57 -15.03 -16.73
N GLU A 37 4.85 -14.14 -17.65
CA GLU A 37 6.03 -13.26 -17.65
C GLU A 37 6.03 -12.33 -16.43
N ARG A 38 4.85 -11.79 -16.06
CA ARG A 38 4.72 -10.95 -14.88
C ARG A 38 4.96 -11.76 -13.61
N LEU A 39 4.43 -12.98 -13.52
CA LEU A 39 4.67 -13.86 -12.38
C LEU A 39 6.14 -14.26 -12.28
N GLU A 40 6.82 -14.59 -13.39
CA GLU A 40 8.26 -14.87 -13.41
C GLU A 40 9.08 -13.69 -12.89
N SER A 41 8.74 -12.45 -13.28
CA SER A 41 9.38 -11.24 -12.73
C SER A 41 9.18 -11.12 -11.22
N LEU A 42 7.98 -11.43 -10.72
CA LEU A 42 7.68 -11.43 -9.29
C LEU A 42 8.39 -12.57 -8.53
N LEU A 43 8.74 -13.67 -9.19
CA LEU A 43 9.51 -14.76 -8.57
C LEU A 43 10.96 -14.34 -8.27
N ALA A 44 11.51 -13.42 -9.04
CA ALA A 44 12.85 -12.89 -8.83
C ALA A 44 12.94 -11.91 -7.64
N VAL A 45 11.81 -11.41 -7.12
CA VAL A 45 11.78 -10.50 -5.96
C VAL A 45 12.12 -11.27 -4.69
N PRO A 46 13.19 -10.90 -3.97
CA PRO A 46 13.57 -11.58 -2.73
C PRO A 46 12.54 -11.32 -1.62
N GLY A 47 12.50 -12.22 -0.63
CA GLY A 47 11.63 -12.04 0.54
C GLY A 47 10.16 -12.37 0.33
N LEU A 48 9.77 -12.93 -0.82
CA LEU A 48 8.43 -13.42 -1.09
C LEU A 48 8.34 -14.93 -0.85
N TYR A 49 7.50 -15.34 0.10
CA TYR A 49 7.28 -16.74 0.48
C TYR A 49 5.90 -17.17 0.02
N ARG A 50 5.81 -18.28 -0.70
CA ARG A 50 4.60 -18.69 -1.42
C ARG A 50 4.20 -20.12 -1.11
N TRP A 51 2.89 -20.35 -0.97
CA TRP A 51 2.28 -21.66 -0.79
C TRP A 51 1.13 -21.86 -1.75
N VAL A 52 0.89 -23.11 -2.08
CA VAL A 52 -0.28 -23.55 -2.85
C VAL A 52 -1.05 -24.61 -2.08
N ALA A 53 -2.35 -24.59 -2.22
CA ALA A 53 -3.23 -25.65 -1.78
C ALA A 53 -3.67 -26.47 -2.98
N VAL A 54 -3.53 -27.79 -2.91
CA VAL A 54 -3.92 -28.73 -3.97
C VAL A 54 -4.89 -29.77 -3.43
N ALA A 55 -5.78 -30.25 -4.28
CA ALA A 55 -6.60 -31.42 -3.98
C ALA A 55 -5.80 -32.69 -4.31
N PRO A 56 -5.79 -33.73 -3.45
CA PRO A 56 -5.01 -34.93 -3.70
C PRO A 56 -5.41 -35.70 -4.98
N ASP A 57 -6.66 -35.60 -5.36
CA ASP A 57 -7.25 -36.20 -6.54
C ASP A 57 -7.05 -35.37 -7.83
N GLU A 58 -6.71 -34.09 -7.71
CA GLU A 58 -6.43 -33.17 -8.83
C GLU A 58 -5.17 -32.36 -8.57
N PRO A 59 -3.97 -32.96 -8.46
CA PRO A 59 -2.76 -32.26 -8.01
C PRO A 59 -2.26 -31.19 -9.01
N ALA A 60 -2.67 -31.25 -10.25
CA ALA A 60 -2.35 -30.27 -11.28
C ALA A 60 -3.19 -28.98 -11.16
N ARG A 61 -4.32 -29.02 -10.45
CA ARG A 61 -5.20 -27.88 -10.24
C ARG A 61 -4.98 -27.27 -8.88
N LEU A 62 -4.66 -25.98 -8.86
CA LEU A 62 -4.53 -25.25 -7.60
C LEU A 62 -5.92 -24.91 -7.03
N ALA A 63 -6.12 -25.28 -5.77
CA ALA A 63 -7.32 -24.92 -5.02
C ALA A 63 -7.19 -23.53 -4.38
N GLY A 64 -5.96 -23.10 -4.10
CA GLY A 64 -5.68 -21.80 -3.52
C GLY A 64 -4.18 -21.49 -3.51
N TYR A 65 -3.88 -20.23 -3.25
CA TYR A 65 -2.56 -19.66 -3.19
C TYR A 65 -2.45 -18.72 -2.00
N GLY A 66 -1.30 -18.69 -1.34
CA GLY A 66 -0.96 -17.74 -0.29
C GLY A 66 0.45 -17.23 -0.48
N VAL A 67 0.65 -15.95 -0.23
CA VAL A 67 1.97 -15.30 -0.25
C VAL A 67 2.15 -14.45 0.99
N VAL A 68 3.40 -14.38 1.47
CA VAL A 68 3.83 -13.48 2.54
C VAL A 68 5.09 -12.75 2.09
N PHE A 69 5.15 -11.47 2.37
CA PHE A 69 6.34 -10.66 2.17
C PHE A 69 6.57 -9.74 3.37
N HIS A 70 7.86 -9.58 3.71
CA HIS A 70 8.28 -8.73 4.82
C HIS A 70 8.58 -7.33 4.27
N GLN A 71 7.77 -6.36 4.63
CA GLN A 71 7.89 -4.99 4.13
C GLN A 71 8.30 -4.00 5.22
N MET A 72 7.89 -4.25 6.46
CA MET A 72 8.16 -3.39 7.61
C MET A 72 8.68 -4.25 8.78
N PRO A 73 9.55 -3.73 9.66
CA PRO A 73 10.16 -4.52 10.73
C PRO A 73 9.20 -5.32 11.59
N GLN A 74 8.00 -4.79 11.87
CA GLN A 74 7.00 -5.47 12.70
C GLN A 74 5.88 -6.12 11.89
N ARG A 75 5.92 -6.05 10.56
CA ARG A 75 4.77 -6.39 9.74
C ARG A 75 5.16 -7.15 8.49
N CYS A 76 4.54 -8.30 8.33
CA CYS A 76 4.46 -8.98 7.04
C CYS A 76 3.09 -8.70 6.41
N TYR A 77 3.10 -8.46 5.11
CA TYR A 77 1.89 -8.45 4.29
C TYR A 77 1.68 -9.80 3.66
N GLY A 78 0.42 -10.16 3.44
CA GLY A 78 0.04 -11.39 2.78
C GLY A 78 -1.14 -11.21 1.84
N ASP A 79 -1.26 -12.14 0.89
CA ASP A 79 -2.45 -12.28 0.06
C ASP A 79 -2.87 -13.75 0.01
N VAL A 80 -4.19 -14.00 -0.01
CA VAL A 80 -4.77 -15.33 -0.08
C VAL A 80 -5.82 -15.36 -1.17
N ARG A 81 -5.59 -16.21 -2.18
CA ARG A 81 -6.54 -16.45 -3.26
C ARG A 81 -7.06 -17.88 -3.17
N VAL A 82 -8.36 -18.06 -3.30
CA VAL A 82 -9.01 -19.37 -3.33
C VAL A 82 -9.87 -19.48 -4.57
N HIS A 83 -9.69 -20.58 -5.32
CA HIS A 83 -10.48 -20.85 -6.51
C HIS A 83 -11.99 -20.75 -6.19
N PRO A 84 -12.77 -19.94 -6.95
CA PRO A 84 -14.17 -19.65 -6.60
C PRO A 84 -15.01 -20.89 -6.32
N GLY A 85 -14.89 -21.92 -7.14
CA GLY A 85 -15.61 -23.20 -6.98
C GLY A 85 -15.17 -24.06 -5.77
N LEU A 86 -14.09 -23.63 -5.06
CA LEU A 86 -13.55 -24.35 -3.90
C LEU A 86 -13.58 -23.50 -2.62
N ARG A 87 -14.17 -22.31 -2.68
CA ARG A 87 -14.43 -21.46 -1.50
C ARG A 87 -15.32 -22.21 -0.48
N ARG A 88 -15.25 -21.81 0.78
CA ARG A 88 -16.03 -22.40 1.91
C ARG A 88 -15.71 -23.86 2.24
N ARG A 89 -14.60 -24.40 1.71
CA ARG A 89 -14.12 -25.77 1.97
C ARG A 89 -12.86 -25.83 2.84
N GLY A 90 -12.52 -24.72 3.51
CA GLY A 90 -11.39 -24.63 4.44
C GLY A 90 -10.02 -24.38 3.78
N VAL A 91 -9.95 -24.15 2.46
CA VAL A 91 -8.69 -23.90 1.74
C VAL A 91 -7.96 -22.67 2.29
N GLY A 92 -8.64 -21.53 2.38
CA GLY A 92 -8.04 -20.28 2.86
C GLY A 92 -7.49 -20.41 4.29
N ARG A 93 -8.23 -21.07 5.20
CA ARG A 93 -7.75 -21.31 6.58
C ARG A 93 -6.42 -22.06 6.59
N ARG A 94 -6.30 -23.12 5.78
CA ARG A 94 -5.07 -23.93 5.70
C ARG A 94 -3.88 -23.16 5.14
N LEU A 95 -4.12 -22.16 4.29
CA LEU A 95 -3.07 -21.28 3.77
C LEU A 95 -2.61 -20.24 4.80
N ILE A 96 -3.54 -19.71 5.62
CA ILE A 96 -3.19 -18.72 6.66
C ILE A 96 -2.22 -19.30 7.68
N ASP A 97 -2.33 -20.57 8.06
CA ASP A 97 -1.49 -21.17 9.10
C ASP A 97 0.02 -21.11 8.76
N PRO A 98 0.52 -21.62 7.62
CA PRO A 98 1.93 -21.52 7.26
C PRO A 98 2.36 -20.06 6.95
N MET A 99 1.46 -19.21 6.48
CA MET A 99 1.73 -17.78 6.28
C MET A 99 2.00 -17.08 7.62
N ALA A 100 1.16 -17.30 8.61
CA ALA A 100 1.30 -16.74 9.95
C ALA A 100 2.60 -17.25 10.63
N GLN A 101 2.87 -18.56 10.51
CA GLN A 101 4.11 -19.13 11.02
C GLN A 101 5.33 -18.48 10.38
N LYS A 102 5.32 -18.33 9.05
CA LYS A 102 6.45 -17.70 8.34
C LYS A 102 6.64 -16.23 8.72
N ALA A 103 5.55 -15.48 8.90
CA ALA A 103 5.62 -14.11 9.36
C ALA A 103 6.24 -14.01 10.77
N ALA A 104 5.87 -14.92 11.68
CA ALA A 104 6.47 -15.01 13.01
C ALA A 104 7.97 -15.40 12.93
N ASP A 105 8.34 -16.36 12.09
CA ASP A 105 9.75 -16.76 11.87
C ASP A 105 10.62 -15.61 11.34
N LEU A 106 10.00 -14.64 10.65
CA LEU A 106 10.65 -13.41 10.17
C LEU A 106 10.70 -12.31 11.25
N GLY A 107 10.19 -12.57 12.46
CA GLY A 107 10.15 -11.62 13.56
C GLY A 107 9.04 -10.58 13.45
N ALA A 108 8.08 -10.76 12.55
CA ALA A 108 6.96 -9.84 12.45
C ALA A 108 5.98 -10.05 13.61
N ARG A 109 5.49 -8.95 14.16
CA ARG A 109 4.41 -8.94 15.15
C ARG A 109 3.04 -9.11 14.53
N TYR A 110 2.88 -8.69 13.27
CA TYR A 110 1.61 -8.72 12.56
C TYR A 110 1.73 -9.38 11.20
N LEU A 111 0.74 -10.22 10.86
CA LEU A 111 0.41 -10.57 9.48
C LEU A 111 -0.77 -9.69 9.05
N THR A 112 -0.57 -8.88 8.01
CA THR A 112 -1.57 -7.95 7.46
C THR A 112 -2.05 -8.44 6.11
N ILE A 113 -3.35 -8.31 5.87
CA ILE A 113 -3.98 -8.59 4.57
C ILE A 113 -4.90 -7.42 4.26
N ASP A 114 -4.71 -6.82 3.10
CA ASP A 114 -5.57 -5.79 2.57
C ASP A 114 -6.62 -6.43 1.66
N VAL A 115 -7.86 -5.95 1.77
CA VAL A 115 -8.97 -6.46 0.97
C VAL A 115 -9.88 -5.32 0.56
N ASP A 116 -10.49 -5.45 -0.61
CA ASP A 116 -11.56 -4.55 -1.06
C ASP A 116 -12.65 -4.44 0.03
N ALA A 117 -12.95 -3.22 0.45
CA ALA A 117 -13.92 -2.92 1.50
C ALA A 117 -15.34 -3.42 1.14
N ALA A 118 -15.65 -3.58 -0.13
CA ALA A 118 -16.91 -4.15 -0.61
C ALA A 118 -16.96 -5.69 -0.52
N ASN A 119 -15.80 -6.36 -0.41
CA ASN A 119 -15.72 -7.84 -0.39
C ASN A 119 -16.09 -8.41 0.99
N GLN A 120 -17.39 -8.44 1.29
CA GLN A 120 -17.93 -8.90 2.57
C GLN A 120 -17.58 -10.36 2.91
N ASP A 121 -17.35 -11.22 1.90
CA ASP A 121 -16.94 -12.61 2.13
C ASP A 121 -15.49 -12.71 2.61
N ALA A 122 -14.59 -11.92 2.02
CA ALA A 122 -13.21 -11.82 2.47
C ALA A 122 -13.12 -11.23 3.89
N LEU A 123 -13.89 -10.17 4.17
CA LEU A 123 -13.93 -9.54 5.51
C LEU A 123 -14.39 -10.55 6.58
N ARG A 124 -15.49 -11.28 6.34
CA ARG A 124 -15.97 -12.32 7.25
C ARG A 124 -14.94 -13.43 7.44
N PHE A 125 -14.27 -13.81 6.36
CA PHE A 125 -13.21 -14.82 6.42
C PHE A 125 -12.07 -14.35 7.33
N LEU A 126 -11.52 -13.15 7.10
CA LEU A 126 -10.41 -12.60 7.90
C LEU A 126 -10.78 -12.49 9.40
N LEU A 127 -11.97 -11.98 9.70
CA LEU A 127 -12.47 -11.93 11.08
C LEU A 127 -12.51 -13.32 11.73
N SER A 128 -12.95 -14.35 10.98
CA SER A 128 -13.00 -15.75 11.46
C SER A 128 -11.61 -16.36 11.69
N GLN A 129 -10.56 -15.82 11.07
CA GLN A 129 -9.16 -16.22 11.25
C GLN A 129 -8.42 -15.38 12.29
N GLY A 130 -9.13 -14.57 13.07
CA GLY A 130 -8.55 -13.77 14.15
C GLY A 130 -7.94 -12.44 13.72
N PHE A 131 -8.09 -12.07 12.45
CA PHE A 131 -7.69 -10.74 11.99
C PHE A 131 -8.63 -9.66 12.56
N ARG A 132 -8.12 -8.45 12.73
CA ARG A 132 -8.87 -7.28 13.18
C ARG A 132 -8.61 -6.11 12.25
N PHE A 133 -9.63 -5.29 12.04
CA PHE A 133 -9.52 -4.04 11.29
C PHE A 133 -8.43 -3.13 11.89
N ARG A 134 -7.67 -2.47 11.04
CA ARG A 134 -6.60 -1.54 11.41
C ARG A 134 -6.73 -0.18 10.76
N GLY A 135 -7.11 -0.10 9.52
CA GLY A 135 -7.24 1.18 8.83
C GLY A 135 -7.74 1.00 7.39
N ASP A 136 -8.01 2.12 6.79
CA ASP A 136 -8.42 2.22 5.40
C ASP A 136 -7.23 2.52 4.50
N VAL A 137 -7.28 2.02 3.27
CA VAL A 137 -6.34 2.29 2.19
C VAL A 137 -7.16 2.82 1.01
N TRP A 138 -6.80 3.99 0.52
CA TRP A 138 -7.54 4.67 -0.52
C TRP A 138 -6.66 4.95 -1.73
N ALA A 139 -7.24 4.82 -2.91
CA ALA A 139 -6.72 5.46 -4.10
C ALA A 139 -7.76 6.39 -4.69
N LEU A 140 -7.31 7.60 -4.99
CA LEU A 140 -8.12 8.64 -5.62
C LEU A 140 -7.43 9.09 -6.91
N VAL A 141 -8.20 9.53 -7.87
CA VAL A 141 -7.69 10.03 -9.14
C VAL A 141 -8.25 11.42 -9.42
N ALA A 142 -7.38 12.38 -9.75
CA ALA A 142 -7.79 13.62 -10.35
C ALA A 142 -7.91 13.42 -11.88
N PRO A 143 -9.16 13.44 -12.43
CA PRO A 143 -9.37 13.28 -13.87
C PRO A 143 -8.67 14.37 -14.68
N PRO A 144 -8.29 14.12 -15.93
CA PRO A 144 -7.57 15.09 -16.77
C PRO A 144 -8.26 16.45 -16.95
N ALA A 145 -9.61 16.47 -16.86
CA ALA A 145 -10.41 17.68 -17.04
C ALA A 145 -10.54 18.54 -15.76
N VAL A 146 -10.11 18.04 -14.61
CA VAL A 146 -10.24 18.78 -13.34
C VAL A 146 -9.28 19.96 -13.31
N ALA A 147 -9.82 21.16 -13.09
CA ALA A 147 -9.07 22.37 -12.83
C ALA A 147 -8.76 22.48 -11.34
N LEU A 148 -7.56 22.12 -10.94
CA LEU A 148 -7.12 22.24 -9.55
C LEU A 148 -6.89 23.74 -9.19
N PRO A 149 -7.41 24.23 -8.06
CA PRO A 149 -7.15 25.59 -7.59
C PRO A 149 -5.70 25.77 -7.19
N GLN A 150 -5.22 27.01 -7.15
CA GLN A 150 -3.89 27.31 -6.65
C GLN A 150 -3.79 26.99 -5.14
N PRO A 151 -2.64 26.50 -4.65
CA PRO A 151 -2.43 26.26 -3.23
C PRO A 151 -2.46 27.57 -2.45
N ALA A 152 -3.33 27.64 -1.43
CA ALA A 152 -3.42 28.77 -0.50
C ALA A 152 -2.92 28.30 0.87
N TRP A 153 -1.73 28.76 1.26
CA TRP A 153 -1.10 28.38 2.52
C TRP A 153 -1.65 29.20 3.70
N PRO A 154 -1.90 28.56 4.85
CA PRO A 154 -2.18 29.31 6.09
C PRO A 154 -1.00 30.22 6.47
N GLY A 155 -1.29 31.32 7.16
CA GLY A 155 -0.25 32.23 7.63
C GLY A 155 0.76 31.53 8.55
N GLY A 156 2.04 31.88 8.41
CA GLY A 156 3.12 31.29 9.21
C GLY A 156 3.68 29.96 8.69
N TYR A 157 3.23 29.48 7.53
CA TYR A 157 3.78 28.29 6.90
C TYR A 157 4.40 28.61 5.55
N SER A 158 5.50 27.92 5.24
CA SER A 158 6.18 28.00 3.95
C SER A 158 6.48 26.59 3.44
N VAL A 159 6.54 26.45 2.11
CA VAL A 159 6.90 25.19 1.45
C VAL A 159 8.16 25.39 0.63
N ALA A 160 9.05 24.40 0.68
CA ALA A 160 10.22 24.27 -0.17
C ALA A 160 10.35 22.81 -0.63
N THR A 161 11.16 22.57 -1.65
CA THR A 161 11.49 21.21 -2.05
C THR A 161 12.70 20.67 -1.29
N TYR A 162 12.85 19.35 -1.27
CA TYR A 162 14.08 18.73 -0.73
C TYR A 162 15.31 19.17 -1.54
N ALA A 163 15.15 19.44 -2.84
CA ALA A 163 16.24 19.95 -3.68
C ALA A 163 16.75 21.33 -3.26
N ASP A 164 15.88 22.19 -2.71
CA ASP A 164 16.25 23.55 -2.27
C ASP A 164 17.14 23.53 -1.01
N SER A 165 16.96 22.53 -0.14
CA SER A 165 17.68 22.40 1.12
C SER A 165 17.77 20.92 1.53
N PRO A 166 18.66 20.14 0.92
CA PRO A 166 18.85 18.74 1.25
C PRO A 166 19.30 18.55 2.71
N ASP A 167 18.52 17.76 3.46
CA ASP A 167 18.82 17.41 4.86
C ASP A 167 18.30 16.00 5.12
N LEU A 168 19.17 15.00 4.93
CA LEU A 168 18.80 13.59 5.06
C LEU A 168 18.29 13.27 6.47
N SER A 169 19.03 13.63 7.50
CA SER A 169 18.69 13.34 8.89
C SER A 169 17.39 14.06 9.32
N GLY A 170 17.23 15.33 8.93
CA GLY A 170 16.00 16.10 9.17
C GLY A 170 14.79 15.49 8.47
N TYR A 171 14.97 14.99 7.25
CA TYR A 171 13.89 14.36 6.50
C TYR A 171 13.51 12.97 7.08
N VAL A 172 14.48 12.15 7.51
CA VAL A 172 14.24 10.93 8.30
C VAL A 172 13.37 11.24 9.52
N GLY A 173 13.78 12.25 10.30
CA GLY A 173 13.04 12.70 11.46
C GLY A 173 11.62 13.18 11.13
N LEU A 174 11.43 13.88 10.02
CA LEU A 174 10.12 14.34 9.56
C LEU A 174 9.23 13.17 9.16
N CYS A 175 9.73 12.24 8.36
CA CYS A 175 8.99 11.03 7.96
C CYS A 175 8.50 10.25 9.18
N ASN A 176 9.36 10.01 10.16
CA ASN A 176 8.98 9.30 11.39
C ASN A 176 7.88 10.04 12.19
N ARG A 177 7.90 11.38 12.22
CA ARG A 177 6.91 12.17 12.96
C ARG A 177 5.58 12.32 12.23
N THR A 178 5.57 12.37 10.89
CA THR A 178 4.34 12.58 10.11
C THR A 178 3.44 11.36 10.10
N PHE A 179 4.03 10.16 10.16
CA PHE A 179 3.31 8.89 10.00
C PHE A 179 3.48 7.93 11.19
N GLY A 180 4.18 8.33 12.23
CA GLY A 180 4.54 7.44 13.33
C GLY A 180 3.36 6.91 14.16
N ASP A 181 2.21 7.55 14.09
CA ASP A 181 0.97 7.17 14.74
C ASP A 181 -0.06 6.55 13.78
N MET A 182 0.28 6.42 12.49
CA MET A 182 -0.65 5.95 11.46
C MET A 182 -0.40 4.49 11.10
N TRP A 183 -1.47 3.69 11.10
CA TRP A 183 -1.43 2.33 10.58
C TRP A 183 -1.13 2.36 9.07
N GLY A 184 -0.41 1.34 8.61
CA GLY A 184 0.02 1.28 7.20
C GLY A 184 1.41 1.86 6.98
N HIS A 185 1.86 2.74 7.86
CA HIS A 185 3.20 3.29 7.90
C HIS A 185 4.04 2.59 8.99
N TRP A 186 4.72 3.33 9.84
CA TRP A 186 5.61 2.80 10.88
C TRP A 186 5.09 2.99 12.31
N GLU A 187 3.82 3.05 12.43
CA GLU A 187 3.02 3.15 13.64
C GLU A 187 3.73 2.65 14.91
N ASN A 188 4.01 3.58 15.82
CA ASN A 188 4.65 3.29 17.11
C ASN A 188 5.98 2.50 17.05
N PHE A 189 6.66 2.52 15.90
CA PHE A 189 7.98 1.92 15.73
C PHE A 189 9.03 3.01 15.49
N PRO A 190 9.62 3.58 16.58
CA PRO A 190 10.65 4.60 16.46
C PRO A 190 11.81 4.11 15.61
N GLY A 191 12.21 4.92 14.60
CA GLY A 191 13.32 4.57 13.72
C GLY A 191 12.98 3.55 12.63
N ALA A 192 11.69 3.26 12.39
CA ALA A 192 11.29 2.44 11.23
C ALA A 192 11.69 3.07 9.90
N MET A 193 11.69 4.39 9.83
CA MET A 193 12.31 5.15 8.76
C MET A 193 13.74 5.52 9.19
N ASP A 194 14.72 4.98 8.50
CA ASP A 194 16.14 5.28 8.68
C ASP A 194 16.73 5.93 7.41
N GLU A 195 18.02 6.26 7.45
CA GLU A 195 18.69 6.90 6.32
C GLU A 195 18.70 6.01 5.07
N ALA A 196 18.87 4.70 5.21
CA ALA A 196 18.90 3.79 4.08
C ALA A 196 17.56 3.79 3.34
N ARG A 197 16.44 3.74 4.07
CA ARG A 197 15.10 3.82 3.48
C ARG A 197 14.83 5.17 2.84
N VAL A 198 15.29 6.27 3.42
CA VAL A 198 15.13 7.59 2.81
C VAL A 198 15.97 7.69 1.53
N ILE A 199 17.16 7.11 1.48
CA ILE A 199 17.97 7.04 0.26
C ILE A 199 17.21 6.28 -0.84
N GLU A 200 16.61 5.12 -0.54
CA GLU A 200 15.77 4.38 -1.48
C GLU A 200 14.58 5.23 -2.00
N ILE A 201 13.98 6.05 -1.14
CA ILE A 201 12.93 7.00 -1.54
C ILE A 201 13.50 8.05 -2.49
N LEU A 202 14.67 8.63 -2.18
CA LEU A 202 15.32 9.65 -3.02
C LEU A 202 15.76 9.10 -4.39
N GLU A 203 16.00 7.81 -4.50
CA GLU A 203 16.25 7.12 -5.78
C GLU A 203 14.98 6.97 -6.63
N GLN A 204 13.81 6.88 -5.99
CA GLN A 204 12.53 6.69 -6.67
C GLN A 204 11.81 7.99 -6.98
N PHE A 205 12.01 9.03 -6.16
CA PHE A 205 11.37 10.34 -6.27
C PHE A 205 12.42 11.42 -6.59
N SER A 206 12.11 12.28 -7.55
CA SER A 206 12.94 13.46 -7.79
C SER A 206 13.00 14.33 -6.53
N PRO A 207 14.17 14.78 -6.08
CA PRO A 207 14.28 15.72 -4.95
C PRO A 207 13.43 17.00 -5.11
N ALA A 208 13.21 17.46 -6.34
CA ALA A 208 12.32 18.58 -6.67
C ALA A 208 10.83 18.22 -6.56
N GLY A 209 10.47 16.95 -6.51
CA GLY A 209 9.12 16.45 -6.29
C GLY A 209 8.83 16.10 -4.82
N ILE A 210 9.75 16.38 -3.90
CA ILE A 210 9.58 16.15 -2.46
C ILE A 210 9.39 17.52 -1.78
N PHE A 211 8.20 17.74 -1.25
CA PHE A 211 7.79 19.01 -0.64
C PHE A 211 7.87 18.93 0.87
N ILE A 212 8.48 19.93 1.50
CA ILE A 212 8.64 20.03 2.95
C ILE A 212 8.03 21.36 3.39
N VAL A 213 7.10 21.29 4.35
CA VAL A 213 6.45 22.45 4.94
C VAL A 213 7.13 22.79 6.26
N ARG A 214 7.43 24.08 6.45
CA ARG A 214 8.00 24.60 7.68
C ARG A 214 7.05 25.62 8.32
N ASP A 215 7.00 25.61 9.65
CA ASP A 215 6.31 26.62 10.45
C ASP A 215 7.11 27.94 10.53
N SER A 216 6.57 28.96 11.21
CA SER A 216 7.21 30.26 11.40
C SER A 216 8.51 30.23 12.23
N ALA A 217 8.74 29.14 12.97
CA ALA A 217 9.98 28.90 13.70
C ALA A 217 11.02 28.12 12.86
N GLY A 218 10.68 27.75 11.62
CA GLY A 218 11.54 26.99 10.71
C GLY A 218 11.50 25.47 10.90
N ASN A 219 10.66 24.94 11.80
CA ASN A 219 10.55 23.52 12.01
C ASN A 219 9.80 22.85 10.86
N ALA A 220 10.31 21.73 10.37
CA ALA A 220 9.60 20.89 9.39
C ALA A 220 8.40 20.20 10.05
N VAL A 221 7.19 20.44 9.52
CA VAL A 221 5.92 20.01 10.12
C VAL A 221 5.05 19.16 9.19
N ALA A 222 5.31 19.18 7.87
CA ALA A 222 4.61 18.34 6.93
C ALA A 222 5.46 18.02 5.70
N GLN A 223 5.11 16.96 4.98
CA GLN A 223 5.79 16.56 3.75
C GLN A 223 4.83 15.88 2.79
N CYS A 224 5.16 15.92 1.49
CA CYS A 224 4.48 15.15 0.46
C CYS A 224 5.48 14.84 -0.66
N ARG A 225 5.27 13.73 -1.35
CA ARG A 225 6.10 13.32 -2.48
C ARG A 225 5.25 13.22 -3.74
N ALA A 226 5.84 13.59 -4.86
CA ALA A 226 5.23 13.47 -6.17
C ALA A 226 6.19 12.79 -7.14
N LYS A 227 5.68 11.84 -7.92
CA LYS A 227 6.45 11.08 -8.91
C LYS A 227 5.75 11.14 -10.26
N ALA A 228 6.38 11.79 -11.22
CA ALA A 228 5.94 11.67 -12.61
C ALA A 228 6.21 10.25 -13.12
N ALA A 229 5.31 9.72 -13.92
CA ALA A 229 5.49 8.42 -14.56
C ALA A 229 6.73 8.41 -15.45
N ALA A 230 7.40 7.27 -15.49
CA ALA A 230 8.56 7.09 -16.39
C ALA A 230 8.12 6.78 -17.83
N ASP A 231 6.89 6.31 -18.01
CA ASP A 231 6.30 5.90 -19.29
C ASP A 231 4.78 6.06 -19.26
N ASP A 232 4.13 5.89 -20.40
CA ASP A 232 2.67 6.07 -20.58
C ASP A 232 1.83 4.97 -19.89
N THR A 233 2.45 3.92 -19.37
CA THR A 233 1.75 2.80 -18.71
C THR A 233 1.78 2.89 -17.19
N SER A 234 2.69 3.68 -16.65
CA SER A 234 2.85 3.90 -15.20
C SER A 234 1.98 5.07 -14.73
N PRO A 235 1.42 5.02 -13.52
CA PRO A 235 0.67 6.15 -12.98
C PRO A 235 1.60 7.30 -12.54
N HIS A 236 1.10 8.53 -12.69
CA HIS A 236 1.68 9.68 -12.01
C HIS A 236 1.19 9.69 -10.56
N ILE A 237 2.08 9.57 -9.61
CA ILE A 237 1.76 9.39 -8.19
C ILE A 237 1.91 10.70 -7.43
N LEU A 238 0.88 11.07 -6.71
CA LEU A 238 0.91 11.97 -5.58
C LEU A 238 0.83 11.09 -4.32
N ASP A 239 1.95 10.97 -3.63
CA ASP A 239 2.00 10.19 -2.40
C ASP A 239 1.30 10.95 -1.27
N GLN A 240 0.81 10.24 -0.27
CA GLN A 240 0.03 10.80 0.83
C GLN A 240 0.71 12.00 1.48
N PRO A 241 0.03 13.16 1.59
CA PRO A 241 0.50 14.27 2.39
C PRO A 241 0.59 13.89 3.87
N GLY A 242 1.79 13.90 4.43
CA GLY A 242 2.02 13.62 5.85
C GLY A 242 2.15 14.90 6.65
N VAL A 243 1.37 15.04 7.75
CA VAL A 243 1.40 16.18 8.66
C VAL A 243 1.64 15.65 10.08
N ILE A 244 2.57 16.27 10.82
CA ILE A 244 2.81 15.89 12.22
C ILE A 244 1.53 16.09 13.04
N PRO A 245 1.26 15.26 14.08
CA PRO A 245 0.03 15.33 14.88
C PRO A 245 -0.31 16.74 15.36
N ALA A 246 0.68 17.48 15.86
CA ALA A 246 0.50 18.84 16.39
C ALA A 246 0.08 19.90 15.35
N ALA A 247 0.25 19.63 14.04
CA ALA A 247 -0.07 20.57 12.96
C ALA A 247 -1.26 20.13 12.08
N ARG A 248 -1.90 18.99 12.37
CA ARG A 248 -3.00 18.46 11.53
C ARG A 248 -4.21 19.39 11.44
N GLU A 249 -4.52 20.10 12.52
CA GLU A 249 -5.64 21.05 12.55
C GLU A 249 -5.34 22.36 11.78
N ALA A 250 -4.09 22.60 11.38
CA ALA A 250 -3.73 23.80 10.62
C ALA A 250 -4.18 23.76 9.14
N GLY A 251 -4.82 22.66 8.69
CA GLY A 251 -5.37 22.54 7.35
C GLY A 251 -4.31 22.40 6.25
N LEU A 252 -3.12 21.86 6.56
CA LEU A 252 -1.97 21.78 5.65
C LEU A 252 -2.13 20.73 4.54
N HIS A 253 -3.00 19.72 4.72
CA HIS A 253 -3.21 18.66 3.70
C HIS A 253 -3.64 19.24 2.36
N ARG A 254 -4.58 20.18 2.36
CA ARG A 254 -5.11 20.79 1.13
C ARG A 254 -4.04 21.52 0.31
N PRO A 255 -3.34 22.53 0.84
CA PRO A 255 -2.33 23.25 0.06
C PRO A 255 -1.13 22.37 -0.31
N LEU A 256 -0.79 21.37 0.51
CA LEU A 256 0.31 20.46 0.25
C LEU A 256 -0.02 19.49 -0.91
N ALA A 257 -1.21 18.91 -0.91
CA ALA A 257 -1.68 18.09 -2.04
C ALA A 257 -1.75 18.90 -3.34
N LEU A 258 -2.25 20.15 -3.28
CA LEU A 258 -2.29 21.04 -4.45
C LEU A 258 -0.90 21.40 -4.96
N THR A 259 0.07 21.68 -4.08
CA THR A 259 1.44 21.98 -4.48
C THR A 259 2.06 20.81 -5.23
N ALA A 260 1.93 19.61 -4.69
CA ALA A 260 2.42 18.39 -5.33
C ALA A 260 1.70 18.10 -6.67
N ALA A 261 0.38 18.28 -6.71
CA ALA A 261 -0.39 18.08 -7.93
C ALA A 261 -0.03 19.11 -9.02
N HIS A 262 0.15 20.38 -8.69
CA HIS A 262 0.60 21.40 -9.65
C HIS A 262 2.01 21.12 -10.19
N TRP A 263 2.91 20.60 -9.35
CA TRP A 263 4.22 20.17 -9.83
C TRP A 263 4.08 19.02 -10.84
N LEU A 264 3.24 18.03 -10.57
CA LEU A 264 2.95 16.94 -11.52
C LEU A 264 2.35 17.47 -12.83
N LEU A 265 1.39 18.40 -12.75
CA LEU A 265 0.79 19.01 -13.93
C LEU A 265 1.82 19.75 -14.80
N ALA A 266 2.79 20.41 -14.17
CA ALA A 266 3.91 21.07 -14.88
C ALA A 266 4.84 20.06 -15.57
N GLN A 267 4.87 18.80 -15.12
CA GLN A 267 5.56 17.69 -15.81
C GLN A 267 4.69 17.01 -16.91
N GLY A 268 3.51 17.56 -17.18
CA GLY A 268 2.58 16.97 -18.14
C GLY A 268 1.72 15.82 -17.62
N ALA A 269 1.79 15.56 -16.31
CA ALA A 269 1.14 14.43 -15.67
C ALA A 269 -0.39 14.53 -15.68
N ARG A 270 -1.07 13.59 -16.32
CA ARG A 270 -2.54 13.42 -16.29
C ARG A 270 -2.92 11.99 -16.69
N PRO A 271 -3.79 11.28 -15.96
CA PRO A 271 -4.37 11.67 -14.65
C PRO A 271 -3.35 11.59 -13.50
N ILE A 272 -3.67 12.22 -12.38
CA ILE A 272 -2.86 12.14 -11.14
C ILE A 272 -3.55 11.17 -10.19
N ARG A 273 -2.83 10.14 -9.73
CA ARG A 273 -3.28 9.19 -8.71
C ARG A 273 -2.73 9.62 -7.34
N LEU A 274 -3.61 9.78 -6.37
CA LEU A 274 -3.28 9.96 -4.96
C LEU A 274 -3.49 8.64 -4.22
N GLU A 275 -2.47 8.19 -3.52
CA GLU A 275 -2.53 7.01 -2.66
C GLU A 275 -2.47 7.45 -1.20
N SER A 276 -3.33 6.88 -0.36
CA SER A 276 -3.46 7.23 1.05
C SER A 276 -3.64 5.98 1.90
N TRP A 277 -2.88 5.90 2.98
CA TRP A 277 -2.84 4.78 3.91
C TRP A 277 -3.11 5.29 5.33
N GLY A 278 -4.25 4.89 5.91
CA GLY A 278 -4.62 5.25 7.26
C GLY A 278 -5.15 6.68 7.44
N ASP A 279 -5.37 7.44 6.37
CA ASP A 279 -6.04 8.74 6.47
C ASP A 279 -7.47 8.60 6.96
N SER A 280 -7.91 9.57 7.74
CA SER A 280 -9.29 9.65 8.19
C SER A 280 -10.24 9.99 7.03
N ALA A 281 -11.51 9.62 7.17
CA ALA A 281 -12.55 10.04 6.21
C ALA A 281 -12.61 11.56 6.03
N ALA A 282 -12.28 12.34 7.05
CA ALA A 282 -12.23 13.80 6.97
C ALA A 282 -11.08 14.27 6.07
N THR A 283 -9.90 13.61 6.13
CA THR A 283 -8.77 13.92 5.25
C THR A 283 -9.09 13.53 3.80
N ILE A 284 -9.71 12.37 3.58
CA ILE A 284 -10.16 11.95 2.25
C ILE A 284 -11.16 12.96 1.66
N ALA A 285 -12.11 13.46 2.45
CA ALA A 285 -13.05 14.48 2.00
C ALA A 285 -12.37 15.80 1.55
N VAL A 286 -11.18 16.13 2.08
CA VAL A 286 -10.38 17.26 1.60
C VAL A 286 -9.94 17.04 0.15
N TYR A 287 -9.49 15.84 -0.19
CA TYR A 287 -9.05 15.51 -1.54
C TYR A 287 -10.24 15.45 -2.52
N GLU A 288 -11.37 14.90 -2.09
CA GLU A 288 -12.59 14.89 -2.90
C GLU A 288 -13.09 16.32 -3.21
N ALA A 289 -13.01 17.22 -2.23
CA ALA A 289 -13.36 18.64 -2.43
C ALA A 289 -12.40 19.36 -3.41
N LEU A 290 -11.26 18.77 -3.76
CA LEU A 290 -10.35 19.21 -4.82
C LEU A 290 -10.69 18.63 -6.19
N GLY A 291 -11.66 17.71 -6.27
CA GLY A 291 -12.06 17.03 -7.50
C GLY A 291 -11.34 15.69 -7.73
N PHE A 292 -10.68 15.14 -6.72
CA PHE A 292 -10.22 13.76 -6.77
C PHE A 292 -11.41 12.81 -6.57
N GLU A 293 -11.50 11.78 -7.37
CA GLU A 293 -12.52 10.74 -7.32
C GLU A 293 -11.94 9.47 -6.71
N ARG A 294 -12.67 8.83 -5.79
CA ARG A 294 -12.25 7.53 -5.23
C ARG A 294 -12.35 6.47 -6.30
N VAL A 295 -11.27 5.75 -6.51
CA VAL A 295 -11.20 4.64 -7.48
C VAL A 295 -10.99 3.30 -6.81
N GLU A 296 -10.35 3.28 -5.62
CA GLU A 296 -10.15 2.08 -4.83
C GLU A 296 -10.36 2.38 -3.35
N HIS A 297 -10.97 1.44 -2.66
CA HIS A 297 -11.07 1.42 -1.21
C HIS A 297 -10.79 0.03 -0.71
N GLU A 298 -9.62 -0.16 -0.11
CA GLU A 298 -9.27 -1.37 0.59
C GLU A 298 -9.27 -1.12 2.11
N VAL A 299 -9.38 -2.18 2.87
CA VAL A 299 -9.27 -2.16 4.32
C VAL A 299 -8.20 -3.13 4.77
N SER A 300 -7.31 -2.62 5.61
CA SER A 300 -6.25 -3.40 6.23
C SER A 300 -6.76 -4.16 7.44
N TYR A 301 -6.56 -5.46 7.45
CA TYR A 301 -6.81 -6.33 8.58
C TYR A 301 -5.50 -6.97 9.03
N ALA A 302 -5.23 -6.99 10.31
CA ALA A 302 -4.04 -7.63 10.85
C ALA A 302 -4.39 -8.66 11.91
N ARG A 303 -3.63 -9.77 11.88
CA ARG A 303 -3.59 -10.77 12.94
C ARG A 303 -2.30 -10.58 13.72
N GLU A 304 -2.41 -10.39 15.04
CA GLU A 304 -1.27 -10.40 15.94
C GLU A 304 -0.72 -11.83 16.03
N LEU A 305 0.58 -11.93 15.85
CA LEU A 305 1.30 -13.20 15.93
C LEU A 305 1.80 -13.31 17.38
N GLY A 306 1.60 -14.46 18.01
CA GLY A 306 2.08 -14.70 19.36
C GLY A 306 3.61 -14.68 19.42
N ASP A 307 4.12 -14.31 20.59
CA ASP A 307 5.54 -14.44 20.94
C ASP A 307 6.01 -15.89 20.85
#